data_ad9fbc338de161525927b89c982f651b
#
_entry.id   ad9fbc338de161525927b89c982f651b
#
_cell.length_a   1.000
_cell.length_b   1.000
_cell.length_c   1.000
_cell.angle_alpha   90.00
_cell.angle_beta   90.00
_cell.angle_gamma   90.00
#
_symmetry.space_group_name_H-M   'P 1'
#
loop_
_entity.id
_entity.type
_entity.pdbx_description
1 polymer ?
#
loop_
_entity_poly.entity_id
_entity_poly.type
_entity_poly.pdbx_seq_one_letter_code
_entity_poly.pdbx_strand_id
1 'polypeptide(L)'
;MKLITKELEKKLPSLYAQDGKGNEAIAYAKFFDPCGSWTWYVTEYDPKEKLCFGLVDGLEKELGYFSIHELESIVRPFGLKIERDIHFTPTKISNFM
;
A
#
# COMPACT_ATOMS: atom_id res chain seq x y z
N MET A 1 6.55 -5.64 -12.19
CA MET A 1 6.88 -4.36 -11.51
C MET A 1 7.21 -4.63 -10.05
N LYS A 2 8.26 -4.02 -9.57
CA LYS A 2 8.60 -4.07 -8.15
C LYS A 2 7.76 -3.03 -7.41
N LEU A 3 6.95 -3.46 -6.44
CA LEU A 3 6.01 -2.57 -5.77
C LEU A 3 6.70 -1.51 -4.90
N ILE A 4 7.77 -1.88 -4.21
CA ILE A 4 8.52 -0.91 -3.41
C ILE A 4 9.95 -0.82 -3.93
N THR A 5 10.27 0.33 -4.51
CA THR A 5 11.63 0.64 -4.95
C THR A 5 12.46 1.12 -3.76
N LYS A 6 13.78 1.16 -3.92
CA LYS A 6 14.65 1.70 -2.87
C LYS A 6 14.34 3.17 -2.55
N GLU A 7 13.96 3.94 -3.56
CA GLU A 7 13.59 5.34 -3.37
C GLU A 7 12.32 5.47 -2.53
N LEU A 8 11.30 4.66 -2.84
CA LEU A 8 10.06 4.67 -2.08
C LEU A 8 10.30 4.19 -0.65
N GLU A 9 11.10 3.13 -0.48
CA GLU A 9 11.42 2.59 0.84
C GLU A 9 11.98 3.67 1.77
N LYS A 10 12.84 4.55 1.25
CA LYS A 10 13.42 5.64 2.04
C LYS A 10 12.40 6.66 2.51
N LYS A 11 11.29 6.79 1.79
CA LYS A 11 10.23 7.76 2.11
C LYS A 11 9.19 7.19 3.06
N LEU A 12 9.07 5.87 3.14
CA LEU A 12 8.03 5.22 3.94
C LEU A 12 8.40 5.25 5.43
N PRO A 13 7.48 5.73 6.29
CA PRO A 13 7.69 5.64 7.73
C PRO A 13 7.79 4.19 8.19
N SER A 14 8.50 3.95 9.29
CA SER A 14 8.55 2.63 9.91
C SER A 14 7.19 2.27 10.53
N LEU A 15 6.98 0.99 10.82
CA LEU A 15 5.76 0.54 11.50
C LEU A 15 5.60 1.33 12.81
N TYR A 16 4.37 1.68 13.12
CA TYR A 16 3.94 2.44 14.30
C TYR A 16 4.32 3.94 14.26
N ALA A 17 5.04 4.41 13.24
CA ALA A 17 5.45 5.82 13.16
C ALA A 17 4.25 6.76 13.08
N GLN A 18 3.14 6.29 12.50
CA GLN A 18 1.90 7.07 12.41
C GLN A 18 0.82 6.54 13.35
N ASP A 19 1.22 5.77 14.35
CA ASP A 19 0.30 5.21 15.33
C ASP A 19 -0.45 6.34 16.06
N GLY A 20 -1.76 6.13 16.26
CA GLY A 20 -2.62 7.12 16.89
C GLY A 20 -3.15 8.22 15.97
N LYS A 21 -2.69 8.29 14.72
CA LYS A 21 -3.20 9.30 13.77
C LYS A 21 -4.53 8.90 13.12
N GLY A 22 -4.86 7.60 13.15
CA GLY A 22 -6.09 7.11 12.54
C GLY A 22 -6.20 7.52 11.08
N ASN A 23 -7.33 8.11 10.70
CA ASN A 23 -7.60 8.53 9.32
C ASN A 23 -6.75 9.73 8.87
N GLU A 24 -6.03 10.37 9.78
CA GLU A 24 -5.13 11.47 9.47
C GLU A 24 -3.73 10.97 9.08
N ALA A 25 -3.47 9.67 9.16
CA ALA A 25 -2.22 9.11 8.69
C ALA A 25 -2.04 9.37 7.19
N ILE A 26 -0.80 9.58 6.79
CA ILE A 26 -0.47 9.89 5.40
C ILE A 26 -0.08 8.60 4.67
N ALA A 27 -0.72 8.34 3.53
CA ALA A 27 -0.32 7.28 2.62
C ALA A 27 0.75 7.82 1.69
N TYR A 28 1.83 7.06 1.53
CA TYR A 28 2.96 7.44 0.69
C TYR A 28 3.02 6.63 -0.60
N ALA A 29 2.24 5.57 -0.69
CA ALA A 29 2.17 4.73 -1.90
C ALA A 29 0.77 4.16 -2.05
N LYS A 30 0.42 3.85 -3.29
CA LYS A 30 -0.85 3.23 -3.65
C LYS A 30 -0.58 2.08 -4.59
N PHE A 31 -1.13 0.91 -4.28
CA PHE A 31 -1.11 -0.26 -5.15
C PHE A 31 -2.53 -0.58 -5.58
N PHE A 32 -2.69 -1.13 -6.77
CA PHE A 32 -4.01 -1.47 -7.27
C PHE A 32 -4.01 -2.72 -8.12
N ASP A 33 -5.17 -3.36 -8.18
CA ASP A 33 -5.41 -4.52 -9.04
C ASP A 33 -5.91 -4.01 -10.39
N PRO A 34 -5.15 -4.18 -11.48
CA PRO A 34 -5.57 -3.67 -12.80
C PRO A 34 -6.78 -4.40 -13.38
N CYS A 35 -7.15 -5.56 -12.83
CA CYS A 35 -8.28 -6.36 -13.28
C CYS A 35 -9.46 -6.32 -12.33
N GLY A 36 -9.39 -5.52 -11.27
CA GLY A 36 -10.43 -5.47 -10.26
C GLY A 36 -10.45 -4.13 -9.54
N SER A 37 -11.12 -4.10 -8.38
CA SER A 37 -11.34 -2.87 -7.63
C SER A 37 -10.49 -2.77 -6.35
N TRP A 38 -9.67 -3.77 -6.05
CA TRP A 38 -8.87 -3.74 -4.83
C TRP A 38 -7.74 -2.72 -4.93
N THR A 39 -7.56 -1.95 -3.86
CA THR A 39 -6.53 -0.93 -3.75
C THR A 39 -5.93 -0.97 -2.35
N TRP A 40 -4.63 -0.75 -2.27
CA TRP A 40 -3.88 -0.72 -1.01
C TRP A 40 -3.14 0.61 -0.89
N TYR A 41 -3.34 1.30 0.23
CA TYR A 41 -2.67 2.58 0.52
C TYR A 41 -1.69 2.36 1.66
N VAL A 42 -0.41 2.61 1.42
CA VAL A 42 0.66 2.31 2.38
C VAL A 42 0.97 3.51 3.24
N THR A 43 0.78 3.39 4.55
CA THR A 43 1.13 4.44 5.50
C THR A 43 2.44 4.17 6.23
N GLU A 44 2.79 2.89 6.41
CA GLU A 44 3.98 2.46 7.12
C GLU A 44 4.53 1.18 6.50
N TYR A 45 5.83 0.97 6.66
CA TYR A 45 6.48 -0.18 6.05
C TYR A 45 7.67 -0.68 6.88
N ASP A 46 7.77 -1.99 7.04
CA ASP A 46 8.92 -2.66 7.61
C ASP A 46 9.71 -3.32 6.47
N PRO A 47 10.86 -2.77 6.08
CA PRO A 47 11.63 -3.32 4.96
C PRO A 47 12.25 -4.68 5.27
N LYS A 48 12.47 -4.99 6.53
CA LYS A 48 13.05 -6.29 6.94
C LYS A 48 12.06 -7.43 6.69
N GLU A 49 10.80 -7.24 7.09
CA GLU A 49 9.75 -8.24 6.92
C GLU A 49 8.95 -8.02 5.63
N LYS A 50 9.20 -6.92 4.92
CA LYS A 50 8.42 -6.51 3.74
C LYS A 50 6.93 -6.44 4.06
N LEU A 51 6.62 -5.89 5.22
CA LEU A 51 5.28 -5.78 5.75
C LEU A 51 4.82 -4.33 5.74
N CYS A 52 3.67 -4.10 5.11
CA CYS A 52 3.03 -2.79 5.07
C CYS A 52 1.90 -2.71 6.08
N PHE A 53 1.61 -1.49 6.53
CA PHE A 53 0.37 -1.15 7.20
C PHE A 53 -0.28 0.00 6.44
N GLY A 54 -1.61 -0.04 6.34
CA GLY A 54 -2.34 1.04 5.70
C GLY A 54 -3.78 0.69 5.47
N LEU A 55 -4.41 1.40 4.53
CA LEU A 55 -5.80 1.21 4.18
C LEU A 55 -5.90 0.17 3.07
N VAL A 56 -6.69 -0.87 3.31
CA VAL A 56 -7.04 -1.87 2.30
C VAL A 56 -8.48 -1.61 1.86
N ASP A 57 -8.63 -1.21 0.61
CA ASP A 57 -9.92 -0.97 -0.02
C ASP A 57 -10.28 -2.17 -0.88
N GLY A 58 -10.88 -3.18 -0.26
CA GLY A 58 -11.28 -4.43 -0.89
C GLY A 58 -12.79 -4.57 -0.88
N LEU A 59 -13.29 -5.65 -0.28
CA LEU A 59 -14.73 -5.82 -0.07
C LEU A 59 -15.26 -4.74 0.87
N GLU A 60 -14.46 -4.39 1.86
CA GLU A 60 -14.71 -3.28 2.77
C GLU A 60 -13.44 -2.46 2.87
N LYS A 61 -13.53 -1.27 3.42
CA LYS A 61 -12.37 -0.41 3.67
C LYS A 61 -11.90 -0.63 5.09
N GLU A 62 -10.71 -1.18 5.25
CA GLU A 62 -10.16 -1.55 6.55
C GLU A 62 -8.69 -1.14 6.66
N LEU A 63 -8.29 -0.71 7.85
CA LEU A 63 -6.88 -0.55 8.17
C LEU A 63 -6.32 -1.92 8.54
N GLY A 64 -5.16 -2.25 8.03
CA GLY A 64 -4.56 -3.54 8.31
C GLY A 64 -3.18 -3.72 7.71
N TYR A 65 -2.60 -4.88 7.99
CA TYR A 65 -1.29 -5.25 7.46
C TYR A 65 -1.42 -6.01 6.16
N PHE A 66 -0.44 -5.82 5.27
CA PHE A 66 -0.36 -6.61 4.05
C PHE A 66 1.09 -6.80 3.63
N SER A 67 1.36 -7.97 3.08
CA SER A 67 2.71 -8.38 2.71
C SER A 67 3.02 -8.00 1.27
N ILE A 68 4.15 -7.36 1.04
CA ILE A 68 4.61 -7.05 -0.32
C ILE A 68 4.88 -8.34 -1.09
N HIS A 69 5.45 -9.33 -0.43
CA HIS A 69 5.72 -10.62 -1.07
C HIS A 69 4.42 -11.26 -1.58
N GLU A 70 3.37 -11.25 -0.78
CA GLU A 70 2.08 -11.79 -1.18
C GLU A 70 1.48 -11.01 -2.35
N LEU A 71 1.49 -9.68 -2.28
CA LEU A 71 0.95 -8.85 -3.37
C LEU A 71 1.72 -9.08 -4.68
N GLU A 72 3.03 -9.20 -4.62
CA GLU A 72 3.84 -9.44 -5.81
C GLU A 72 3.65 -10.84 -6.39
N SER A 73 3.14 -11.78 -5.60
CA SER A 73 2.88 -13.15 -6.05
C SER A 73 1.53 -13.32 -6.74
N ILE A 74 0.64 -12.34 -6.63
CA ILE A 74 -0.69 -12.41 -7.24
C ILE A 74 -0.56 -12.25 -8.75
N VAL A 75 -1.14 -13.21 -9.49
CA VAL A 75 -1.20 -13.16 -10.96
C VAL A 75 -2.65 -12.97 -11.37
N ARG A 76 -2.91 -11.94 -12.14
CA ARG A 76 -4.25 -11.61 -12.64
C ARG A 76 -4.41 -12.09 -14.08
N PRO A 77 -5.62 -12.04 -14.65
CA PRO A 77 -5.87 -12.42 -16.04
C PRO A 77 -4.87 -11.77 -17.00
N PHE A 78 -4.50 -12.48 -18.05
CA PHE A 78 -3.55 -12.06 -19.08
C PHE A 78 -2.12 -11.85 -18.54
N GLY A 79 -1.79 -12.46 -17.40
CA GLY A 79 -0.47 -12.33 -16.80
C GLY A 79 -0.23 -10.99 -16.10
N LEU A 80 -1.28 -10.19 -15.92
CA LEU A 80 -1.17 -8.92 -15.21
C LEU A 80 -0.92 -9.15 -13.72
N LYS A 81 -0.30 -8.19 -13.08
CA LYS A 81 0.03 -8.24 -11.65
C LYS A 81 -0.45 -6.97 -10.95
N ILE A 82 -0.42 -6.99 -9.62
CA ILE A 82 -0.70 -5.79 -8.82
C ILE A 82 0.32 -4.73 -9.21
N GLU A 83 -0.13 -3.49 -9.39
CA GLU A 83 0.70 -2.38 -9.86
C GLU A 83 0.76 -1.27 -8.82
N ARG A 84 1.85 -0.49 -8.87
CA ARG A 84 1.96 0.75 -8.09
C ARG A 84 1.53 1.91 -8.96
N ASP A 85 0.75 2.82 -8.39
CA ASP A 85 0.42 4.09 -9.04
C ASP A 85 1.63 5.01 -8.93
N ILE A 86 2.37 5.16 -10.04
CA ILE A 86 3.60 5.95 -10.08
C ILE A 86 3.34 7.46 -9.98
N HIS A 87 2.10 7.87 -10.14
CA HIS A 87 1.69 9.29 -10.04
C HIS A 87 1.11 9.64 -8.67
N PHE A 88 1.04 8.68 -7.77
CA PHE A 88 0.49 8.91 -6.45
C PHE A 88 1.40 9.82 -5.62
N THR A 89 0.80 10.82 -4.98
CA THR A 89 1.53 11.72 -4.07
C THR A 89 1.04 11.51 -2.64
N PRO A 90 1.89 11.78 -1.63
CA PRO A 90 1.48 11.61 -0.23
C PRO A 90 0.17 12.31 0.07
N THR A 91 -0.78 11.58 0.64
CA THR A 91 -2.15 12.05 0.85
C THR A 91 -2.71 11.39 2.11
N LYS A 92 -3.46 12.14 2.90
CA LYS A 92 -4.13 11.57 4.09
C LYS A 92 -5.10 10.49 3.66
N ILE A 93 -5.11 9.37 4.38
CA ILE A 93 -6.02 8.25 4.05
C ILE A 93 -7.49 8.63 4.23
N SER A 94 -7.80 9.67 5.01
CA SER A 94 -9.16 10.19 5.12
C SER A 94 -9.77 10.56 3.76
N ASN A 95 -8.94 10.90 2.78
CA ASN A 95 -9.42 11.21 1.44
C ASN A 95 -9.93 9.99 0.66
N PHE A 96 -9.66 8.78 1.15
CA PHE A 96 -10.03 7.53 0.49
C PHE A 96 -11.02 6.69 1.31
N MET A 97 -11.38 7.16 2.48
CA MET A 97 -12.31 6.45 3.39
C MET A 97 -13.77 6.61 2.96
#